data_d168b83ae00b923b3901589adf6f5e56
#
_entry.id   d168b83ae00b923b3901589adf6f5e56
#
_cell.length_a   1.000
_cell.length_b   1.000
_cell.length_c   1.000
_cell.angle_alpha   90.00
_cell.angle_beta   90.00
_cell.angle_gamma   90.00
#
_symmetry.space_group_name_H-M   'P 1'
#
loop_
_entity.id
_entity.type
_entity.pdbx_description
1 polymer ?
#
loop_
_entity_poly.entity_id
_entity_poly.type
_entity_poly.pdbx_seq_one_letter_code
_entity_poly.pdbx_strand_id
1 'polypeptide(L)'
;MNFKSYNLFMAIVVSLRELVDELKIITDEHHVFLNKVTGKTVTLTDEDISAVESGDDTAERQDWEQEVFEQAKEVLGSDDYLELPSKFNIHEYKIMERFCLDFPDERISDELLDKIRGGSGAFRRFKDAKRMTENISARLRR
;
A
#
# COMPACT_ATOMS: atom_id res chain seq x y z
N MET A 1 -28.70 18.51 -8.87
CA MET A 1 -28.24 17.19 -9.29
C MET A 1 -27.22 16.65 -8.31
N ASN A 2 -27.52 15.55 -7.66
CA ASN A 2 -26.62 15.03 -6.64
C ASN A 2 -25.55 14.13 -7.29
N PHE A 3 -24.33 14.60 -7.34
CA PHE A 3 -23.19 13.90 -7.95
C PHE A 3 -22.94 12.51 -7.34
N LYS A 4 -23.21 12.36 -6.05
CA LYS A 4 -23.04 11.07 -5.35
C LYS A 4 -24.05 10.03 -5.80
N SER A 5 -25.29 10.41 -6.06
CA SER A 5 -26.33 9.51 -6.58
C SER A 5 -26.01 9.06 -8.00
N TYR A 6 -25.47 9.95 -8.82
CA TYR A 6 -25.05 9.64 -10.17
C TYR A 6 -23.91 8.62 -10.19
N ASN A 7 -22.92 8.79 -9.33
CA ASN A 7 -21.80 7.86 -9.20
C ASN A 7 -22.23 6.46 -8.73
N LEU A 8 -23.26 6.35 -7.91
CA LEU A 8 -23.82 5.06 -7.50
C LEU A 8 -24.41 4.27 -8.66
N PHE A 9 -25.07 4.94 -9.61
CA PHE A 9 -25.60 4.30 -10.82
C PHE A 9 -24.50 3.96 -11.83
N MET A 10 -23.39 4.67 -11.79
CA MET A 10 -22.22 4.44 -12.65
C MET A 10 -21.16 3.58 -11.99
N ALA A 11 -21.51 2.96 -10.86
CA ALA A 11 -20.56 2.11 -10.12
C ALA A 11 -20.07 0.97 -11.02
N ILE A 12 -18.76 0.85 -11.13
CA ILE A 12 -18.11 -0.22 -11.89
C ILE A 12 -18.11 -1.47 -11.03
N VAL A 13 -18.63 -2.56 -11.60
CA VAL A 13 -18.58 -3.86 -10.95
C VAL A 13 -17.22 -4.48 -11.23
N VAL A 14 -16.44 -4.67 -10.18
CA VAL A 14 -15.15 -5.35 -10.24
C VAL A 14 -15.30 -6.72 -9.59
N SER A 15 -14.82 -7.75 -10.27
CA SER A 15 -14.84 -9.11 -9.72
C SER A 15 -13.77 -9.23 -8.63
N LEU A 16 -14.21 -9.39 -7.39
CA LEU A 16 -13.33 -9.61 -6.25
C LEU A 16 -12.47 -10.87 -6.44
N ARG A 17 -13.05 -11.91 -7.04
CA ARG A 17 -12.35 -13.16 -7.32
C ARG A 17 -11.18 -12.95 -8.29
N GLU A 18 -11.42 -12.20 -9.37
CA GLU A 18 -10.36 -11.88 -10.35
C GLU A 18 -9.24 -11.06 -9.71
N LEU A 19 -9.58 -10.07 -8.88
CA LEU A 19 -8.60 -9.28 -8.16
C LEU A 19 -7.77 -10.14 -7.21
N VAL A 20 -8.41 -11.02 -6.46
CA VAL A 20 -7.72 -11.94 -5.53
C VAL A 20 -6.79 -12.88 -6.28
N ASP A 21 -7.25 -13.45 -7.41
CA ASP A 21 -6.43 -14.34 -8.22
C ASP A 21 -5.22 -13.61 -8.81
N GLU A 22 -5.40 -12.39 -9.27
CA GLU A 22 -4.31 -11.53 -9.75
C GLU A 22 -3.28 -11.25 -8.66
N LEU A 23 -3.74 -10.92 -7.46
CA LEU A 23 -2.86 -10.64 -6.32
C LEU A 23 -2.07 -11.87 -5.82
N LYS A 24 -2.57 -13.08 -6.05
CA LYS A 24 -1.88 -14.31 -5.64
C LYS A 24 -0.61 -14.59 -6.42
N ILE A 25 -0.53 -14.16 -7.66
CA ILE A 25 0.60 -14.43 -8.55
C ILE A 25 1.68 -13.36 -8.52
N ILE A 26 1.45 -12.29 -7.81
CA ILE A 26 2.34 -11.13 -7.75
C ILE A 26 3.38 -11.32 -6.65
N THR A 27 4.61 -10.85 -6.92
CA THR A 27 5.70 -10.81 -5.93
C THR A 27 5.61 -9.57 -5.05
N ASP A 28 6.40 -9.52 -3.99
CA ASP A 28 6.47 -8.37 -3.08
C ASP A 28 7.06 -7.09 -3.70
N GLU A 29 7.71 -7.23 -4.86
CA GLU A 29 8.24 -6.09 -5.63
C GLU A 29 7.20 -5.42 -6.53
N HIS A 30 5.98 -5.98 -6.59
CA HIS A 30 4.92 -5.49 -7.45
C HIS A 30 3.80 -4.82 -6.64
N HIS A 31 3.29 -3.74 -7.19
CA HIS A 31 2.17 -2.98 -6.65
C HIS A 31 1.03 -2.96 -7.66
N VAL A 32 -0.16 -3.33 -7.23
CA VAL A 32 -1.35 -3.34 -8.09
C VAL A 32 -2.22 -2.14 -7.72
N PHE A 33 -2.58 -1.39 -8.73
CA PHE A 33 -3.45 -0.23 -8.61
C PHE A 33 -4.75 -0.48 -9.37
N LEU A 34 -5.87 -0.24 -8.71
CA LEU A 34 -7.20 -0.34 -9.29
C LEU A 34 -7.66 1.04 -9.75
N ASN A 35 -8.00 1.16 -11.02
CA ASN A 35 -8.64 2.37 -11.51
C ASN A 35 -10.12 2.36 -11.09
N LYS A 36 -10.49 3.29 -10.22
CA LYS A 36 -11.85 3.39 -9.67
C LYS A 36 -12.90 3.79 -10.72
N VAL A 37 -12.46 4.35 -11.84
CA VAL A 37 -13.34 4.80 -12.93
C VAL A 37 -13.59 3.68 -13.94
N THR A 38 -12.54 2.95 -14.33
CA THR A 38 -12.63 1.92 -15.37
C THR A 38 -12.76 0.49 -14.83
N GLY A 39 -12.39 0.27 -13.58
CA GLY A 39 -12.32 -1.06 -12.97
C GLY A 39 -11.12 -1.90 -13.42
N LYS A 40 -10.23 -1.32 -14.22
CA LYS A 40 -9.02 -2.01 -14.68
C LYS A 40 -7.89 -1.88 -13.67
N THR A 41 -7.01 -2.87 -13.67
CA THR A 41 -5.82 -2.86 -12.80
C THR A 41 -4.57 -2.52 -13.60
N VAL A 42 -3.63 -1.88 -12.93
CA VAL A 42 -2.28 -1.61 -13.43
C VAL A 42 -1.29 -2.11 -12.40
N THR A 43 -0.29 -2.85 -12.84
CA THR A 43 0.78 -3.35 -11.98
C THR A 43 2.05 -2.54 -12.23
N LEU A 44 2.61 -1.98 -11.18
CA LEU A 44 3.89 -1.27 -11.20
C LEU A 44 4.90 -2.00 -10.33
N THR A 45 6.17 -1.92 -10.71
CA THR A 45 7.27 -2.43 -9.90
C THR A 45 7.82 -1.33 -8.98
N ASP A 46 8.60 -1.74 -7.98
CA ASP A 46 9.33 -0.79 -7.13
C ASP A 46 10.23 0.14 -7.95
N GLU A 47 10.83 -0.38 -9.02
CA GLU A 47 11.67 0.40 -9.92
C GLU A 47 10.87 1.47 -10.67
N ASP A 48 9.68 1.11 -11.15
CA ASP A 48 8.79 2.05 -11.85
C ASP A 48 8.38 3.20 -10.94
N ILE A 49 8.03 2.89 -9.70
CA ILE A 49 7.63 3.88 -8.70
C ILE A 49 8.81 4.78 -8.34
N SER A 50 9.97 4.20 -8.10
CA SER A 50 11.19 4.95 -7.77
C SER A 50 11.62 5.88 -8.90
N ALA A 51 11.47 5.47 -10.15
CA ALA A 51 11.79 6.29 -11.32
C ALA A 51 10.92 7.56 -11.36
N VAL A 52 9.63 7.43 -11.04
CA VAL A 52 8.70 8.57 -10.98
C VAL A 52 9.03 9.49 -9.79
N GLU A 53 9.26 8.90 -8.62
CA GLU A 53 9.57 9.64 -7.39
C GLU A 53 10.89 10.41 -7.48
N SER A 54 11.88 9.88 -8.20
CA SER A 54 13.15 10.58 -8.42
C SER A 54 13.03 11.82 -9.30
N GLY A 55 11.92 11.92 -10.06
CA GLY A 55 11.65 13.08 -10.91
C GLY A 55 12.59 13.24 -12.11
N ASP A 56 13.28 12.18 -12.50
CA ASP A 56 14.23 12.22 -13.60
C ASP A 56 13.55 12.07 -14.96
N ASP A 57 12.91 13.14 -15.42
CA ASP A 57 12.27 13.21 -16.74
C ASP A 57 13.27 13.28 -17.89
N THR A 58 14.57 13.48 -17.58
CA THR A 58 15.62 13.67 -18.59
C THR A 58 16.36 12.38 -18.95
N ALA A 59 16.13 11.29 -18.21
CA ALA A 59 16.78 10.02 -18.48
C ALA A 59 16.39 9.49 -19.87
N GLU A 60 17.40 9.03 -20.61
CA GLU A 60 17.16 8.34 -21.87
C GLU A 60 16.50 6.99 -21.60
N ARG A 61 15.32 6.78 -22.16
CA ARG A 61 14.57 5.54 -22.06
C ARG A 61 14.25 5.02 -23.44
N GLN A 62 14.18 3.70 -23.55
CA GLN A 62 13.63 3.06 -24.75
C GLN A 62 12.13 3.34 -24.82
N ASP A 63 11.53 3.23 -26.00
CA ASP A 63 10.12 3.60 -26.20
C ASP A 63 9.18 2.87 -25.23
N TRP A 64 9.40 1.58 -24.99
CA TRP A 64 8.58 0.80 -24.06
C TRP A 64 8.81 1.22 -22.60
N GLU A 65 10.03 1.60 -22.24
CA GLU A 65 10.35 2.11 -20.89
C GLU A 65 9.70 3.45 -20.66
N GLN A 66 9.64 4.28 -21.69
CA GLN A 66 8.99 5.57 -21.64
C GLN A 66 7.48 5.42 -21.47
N GLU A 67 6.85 4.46 -22.15
CA GLU A 67 5.43 4.15 -21.98
C GLU A 67 5.10 3.72 -20.54
N VAL A 68 5.92 2.84 -19.98
CA VAL A 68 5.78 2.39 -18.60
C VAL A 68 5.95 3.56 -17.61
N PHE A 69 6.94 4.40 -17.86
CA PHE A 69 7.20 5.58 -17.02
C PHE A 69 6.01 6.56 -17.05
N GLU A 70 5.47 6.85 -18.23
CA GLU A 70 4.30 7.73 -18.36
C GLU A 70 3.06 7.12 -17.69
N GLN A 71 2.85 5.82 -17.81
CA GLN A 71 1.78 5.12 -17.13
C GLN A 71 1.93 5.19 -15.61
N ALA A 72 3.13 4.95 -15.10
CA ALA A 72 3.42 5.05 -13.66
C ALA A 72 3.17 6.46 -13.15
N LYS A 73 3.58 7.46 -13.91
CA LYS A 73 3.37 8.86 -13.61
C LYS A 73 1.88 9.22 -13.51
N GLU A 74 1.07 8.73 -14.45
CA GLU A 74 -0.38 8.88 -14.43
C GLU A 74 -1.01 8.21 -13.20
N VAL A 75 -0.65 6.97 -12.93
CA VAL A 75 -1.18 6.21 -11.79
C VAL A 75 -0.88 6.88 -10.46
N LEU A 76 0.37 7.29 -10.25
CA LEU A 76 0.81 7.89 -9.00
C LEU A 76 0.33 9.33 -8.82
N GLY A 77 0.05 10.04 -9.92
CA GLY A 77 -0.40 11.42 -9.90
C GLY A 77 -1.92 11.60 -9.91
N SER A 78 -2.70 10.53 -10.06
CA SER A 78 -4.16 10.59 -10.18
C SER A 78 -4.85 10.05 -8.93
N ASP A 79 -5.93 10.71 -8.52
CA ASP A 79 -6.81 10.24 -7.44
C ASP A 79 -7.74 9.09 -7.88
N ASP A 80 -7.76 8.75 -9.17
CA ASP A 80 -8.60 7.69 -9.72
C ASP A 80 -8.07 6.28 -9.43
N TYR A 81 -6.85 6.17 -8.96
CA TYR A 81 -6.21 4.89 -8.68
C TYR A 81 -6.12 4.61 -7.18
N LEU A 82 -6.45 3.38 -6.83
CA LEU A 82 -6.35 2.85 -5.47
C LEU A 82 -5.33 1.72 -5.44
N GLU A 83 -4.31 1.86 -4.60
CA GLU A 83 -3.36 0.76 -4.39
C GLU A 83 -4.03 -0.37 -3.62
N LEU A 84 -3.97 -1.58 -4.17
CA LEU A 84 -4.52 -2.77 -3.53
C LEU A 84 -3.48 -3.38 -2.57
N PRO A 85 -3.93 -3.93 -1.43
CA PRO A 85 -3.02 -4.63 -0.53
C PRO A 85 -2.52 -5.92 -1.18
N SER A 86 -1.21 -6.17 -1.09
CA SER A 86 -0.63 -7.45 -1.53
C SER A 86 -0.88 -8.54 -0.50
N LYS A 87 -0.69 -9.81 -0.91
CA LYS A 87 -0.72 -10.94 0.04
C LYS A 87 0.34 -10.79 1.14
N PHE A 88 1.46 -10.17 0.81
CA PHE A 88 2.54 -9.89 1.76
C PHE A 88 2.10 -8.85 2.79
N ASN A 89 1.47 -7.77 2.35
CA ASN A 89 0.93 -6.74 3.23
C ASN A 89 -0.12 -7.30 4.19
N ILE A 90 -1.03 -8.13 3.68
CA ILE A 90 -2.06 -8.76 4.49
C ILE A 90 -1.44 -9.70 5.53
N HIS A 91 -0.47 -10.49 5.13
CA HIS A 91 0.23 -11.42 6.01
C HIS A 91 1.05 -10.67 7.06
N GLU A 92 1.82 -9.68 6.65
CA GLU A 92 2.61 -8.83 7.55
C GLU A 92 1.72 -8.08 8.53
N TYR A 93 0.59 -7.57 8.06
CA TYR A 93 -0.38 -6.89 8.92
C TYR A 93 -0.89 -7.81 10.04
N LYS A 94 -1.23 -9.04 9.72
CA LYS A 94 -1.67 -10.03 10.71
C LYS A 94 -0.60 -10.33 11.75
N ILE A 95 0.66 -10.43 11.32
CA ILE A 95 1.80 -10.64 12.23
C ILE A 95 1.96 -9.43 13.14
N MET A 96 1.91 -8.22 12.58
CA MET A 96 2.00 -6.98 13.35
C MET A 96 0.86 -6.85 14.36
N GLU A 97 -0.37 -7.13 13.94
CA GLU A 97 -1.56 -7.08 14.80
C GLU A 97 -1.42 -8.05 15.97
N ARG A 98 -1.02 -9.30 15.69
CA ARG A 98 -0.80 -10.31 16.70
C ARG A 98 0.28 -9.90 17.71
N PHE A 99 1.39 -9.36 17.21
CA PHE A 99 2.46 -8.83 18.07
C PHE A 99 1.93 -7.73 19.01
N CYS A 100 1.13 -6.81 18.49
CA CYS A 100 0.53 -5.74 19.29
C CYS A 100 -0.41 -6.28 20.37
N LEU A 101 -1.27 -7.23 20.01
CA LEU A 101 -2.24 -7.84 20.91
C LEU A 101 -1.59 -8.66 22.03
N ASP A 102 -0.46 -9.31 21.74
CA ASP A 102 0.28 -10.14 22.69
C ASP A 102 1.18 -9.32 23.63
N PHE A 103 1.28 -8.00 23.41
CA PHE A 103 2.13 -7.15 24.23
C PHE A 103 1.56 -7.02 25.65
N PRO A 104 2.38 -7.26 26.70
CA PRO A 104 1.89 -7.33 28.10
C PRO A 104 1.30 -6.03 28.66
N ASP A 105 1.82 -4.89 28.22
CA ASP A 105 1.33 -3.58 28.63
C ASP A 105 0.21 -3.10 27.70
N GLU A 106 -1.00 -2.97 28.22
CA GLU A 106 -2.18 -2.56 27.44
C GLU A 106 -2.01 -1.18 26.80
N ARG A 107 -1.38 -0.25 27.47
CA ARG A 107 -1.16 1.10 26.94
C ARG A 107 -0.25 1.08 25.73
N ILE A 108 0.83 0.32 25.80
CA ILE A 108 1.76 0.14 24.68
C ILE A 108 1.09 -0.64 23.57
N SER A 109 0.33 -1.68 23.88
CA SER A 109 -0.45 -2.44 22.92
C SER A 109 -1.39 -1.53 22.12
N ASP A 110 -2.14 -0.68 22.78
CA ASP A 110 -3.07 0.26 22.15
C ASP A 110 -2.35 1.29 21.26
N GLU A 111 -1.22 1.80 21.70
CA GLU A 111 -0.38 2.71 20.90
C GLU A 111 0.14 2.04 19.64
N LEU A 112 0.61 0.79 19.74
CA LEU A 112 1.10 0.04 18.60
C LEU A 112 -0.02 -0.28 17.61
N LEU A 113 -1.18 -0.70 18.09
CA LEU A 113 -2.36 -0.96 17.25
C LEU A 113 -2.78 0.29 16.49
N ASP A 114 -2.77 1.43 17.14
CA ASP A 114 -3.12 2.71 16.53
C ASP A 114 -2.18 3.05 15.37
N LYS A 115 -0.89 2.74 15.52
CA LYS A 115 0.12 2.98 14.47
C LYS A 115 -0.09 2.12 13.23
N ILE A 116 -0.59 0.90 13.36
CA ILE A 116 -0.77 0.00 12.22
C ILE A 116 -2.13 0.16 11.51
N ARG A 117 -3.11 0.78 12.14
CA ARG A 117 -4.48 0.95 11.58
C ARG A 117 -4.55 1.90 10.39
N GLY A 118 -3.53 2.67 10.13
CA GLY A 118 -3.54 3.71 9.11
C GLY A 118 -3.35 3.23 7.67
N GLY A 119 -3.31 1.93 7.38
CA GLY A 119 -3.13 1.40 6.03
C GLY A 119 -1.71 1.62 5.49
N SER A 120 -1.57 2.31 4.35
CA SER A 120 -0.27 2.57 3.72
C SER A 120 0.74 3.16 4.72
N GLY A 121 1.94 2.60 4.72
CA GLY A 121 3.00 2.99 5.66
C GLY A 121 2.89 2.36 7.05
N ALA A 122 1.91 1.47 7.29
CA ALA A 122 1.70 0.80 8.58
C ALA A 122 2.95 0.04 9.04
N PHE A 123 3.61 -0.66 8.15
CA PHE A 123 4.82 -1.44 8.46
C PHE A 123 5.95 -0.54 8.95
N ARG A 124 6.18 0.59 8.30
CA ARG A 124 7.18 1.58 8.70
C ARG A 124 6.87 2.16 10.08
N ARG A 125 5.63 2.59 10.29
CA ARG A 125 5.18 3.11 11.58
C ARG A 125 5.31 2.07 12.69
N PHE A 126 5.00 0.82 12.40
CA PHE A 126 5.16 -0.29 13.32
C PHE A 126 6.62 -0.52 13.70
N LYS A 127 7.53 -0.54 12.72
CA LYS A 127 8.96 -0.70 12.97
C LYS A 127 9.50 0.41 13.88
N ASP A 128 9.12 1.65 13.61
CA ASP A 128 9.58 2.79 14.39
C ASP A 128 9.04 2.73 15.82
N ALA A 129 7.76 2.42 15.99
CA ALA A 129 7.13 2.27 17.30
C ALA A 129 7.72 1.09 18.09
N LYS A 130 7.97 -0.05 17.44
CA LYS A 130 8.60 -1.22 18.05
C LYS A 130 10.00 -0.90 18.54
N ARG A 131 10.80 -0.18 17.77
CA ARG A 131 12.15 0.24 18.14
C ARG A 131 12.12 1.11 19.40
N MET A 132 11.19 2.05 19.48
CA MET A 132 11.01 2.89 20.67
C MET A 132 10.64 2.06 21.90
N THR A 133 9.77 1.09 21.74
CA THR A 133 9.32 0.18 22.79
C THR A 133 10.48 -0.70 23.31
N GLU A 134 11.28 -1.24 22.42
CA GLU A 134 12.46 -2.05 22.78
C GLU A 134 13.50 -1.23 23.54
N ASN A 135 13.71 0.01 23.14
CA ASN A 135 14.61 0.93 23.84
C ASN A 135 14.13 1.24 25.26
N ILE A 136 12.84 1.45 25.44
CA ILE A 136 12.23 1.68 26.76
C ILE A 136 12.42 0.43 27.63
N SER A 137 12.12 -0.75 27.10
CA SER A 137 12.26 -2.02 27.80
C SER A 137 13.72 -2.29 28.20
N ALA A 138 14.68 -1.99 27.32
CA ALA A 138 16.09 -2.13 27.59
C ALA A 138 16.56 -1.18 28.70
N ARG A 139 16.03 0.04 28.76
CA ARG A 139 16.32 1.01 29.83
C ARG A 139 15.75 0.57 31.17
N LEU A 140 14.59 -0.05 31.19
CA LEU A 140 13.93 -0.54 32.40
C LEU A 140 14.61 -1.78 32.99
N ARG A 141 15.36 -2.53 32.19
CA ARG A 141 16.12 -3.72 32.59
C ARG A 141 17.49 -3.38 33.23
N ARG A 142 17.90 -2.16 33.13
CA ARG A 142 19.12 -1.65 33.79
C ARG A 142 18.75 -1.09 35.16
#